data_2d9e0e21c9f746c383e5da0b37e49396
#
_entry.id   2d9e0e21c9f746c383e5da0b37e49396
#
_cell.length_a   1.000
_cell.length_b   1.000
_cell.length_c   1.000
_cell.angle_alpha   90.00
_cell.angle_beta   90.00
_cell.angle_gamma   90.00
#
_symmetry.space_group_name_H-M   'P 1'
#
loop_
_entity.id
_entity.type
_entity.pdbx_description
1 polymer ?
#
loop_
_entity_poly.entity_id
_entity_poly.type
_entity_poly.pdbx_seq_one_letter_code
_entity_poly.pdbx_strand_id
1 'polypeptide(L)'
;MKNIKLKRLDLNMLNFFRLIILISFILTQNLYAADFYKALQDAYLSNPELNAERKNISVSEEDLKISKSEFLPSVTITGTKSEATTKKLTDRDGTNATITDVDTETQTVTIEQKVFQGLGGKADLEKSKIGVNLAKAKLLKKEQEVILSAAEA
;
A
#
# COMPACT_ATOMS: atom_id res chain seq x y z
N MET A 1 -75.24 15.63 -37.44
CA MET A 1 -73.92 15.09 -37.88
C MET A 1 -72.69 15.79 -37.30
N LYS A 2 -72.79 16.61 -36.26
CA LYS A 2 -71.63 17.35 -35.65
C LYS A 2 -70.91 16.61 -34.47
N ASN A 3 -71.58 15.69 -33.80
CA ASN A 3 -71.07 15.05 -32.59
C ASN A 3 -70.10 13.86 -32.81
N ILE A 4 -70.06 13.28 -33.99
CA ILE A 4 -69.20 12.11 -34.28
C ILE A 4 -67.74 12.50 -34.58
N LYS A 5 -67.51 13.69 -35.12
CA LYS A 5 -66.14 14.19 -35.39
C LYS A 5 -65.39 14.60 -34.13
N LEU A 6 -66.06 15.19 -33.14
CA LEU A 6 -65.49 15.53 -31.86
C LEU A 6 -65.01 14.30 -31.06
N LYS A 7 -65.79 13.25 -31.03
CA LYS A 7 -65.49 12.01 -30.33
C LYS A 7 -64.26 11.25 -30.91
N ARG A 8 -64.01 11.36 -32.23
CA ARG A 8 -62.81 10.76 -32.86
C ARG A 8 -61.53 11.58 -32.62
N LEU A 9 -61.63 12.88 -32.51
CA LEU A 9 -60.50 13.76 -32.17
C LEU A 9 -60.03 13.53 -30.73
N ASP A 10 -60.95 13.35 -29.78
CA ASP A 10 -60.66 13.07 -28.39
C ASP A 10 -59.99 11.68 -28.19
N LEU A 11 -60.44 10.69 -28.95
CA LEU A 11 -59.88 9.35 -28.88
C LEU A 11 -58.45 9.27 -29.44
N ASN A 12 -58.18 9.98 -30.53
CA ASN A 12 -56.85 10.07 -31.12
C ASN A 12 -55.89 10.87 -30.23
N MET A 13 -56.37 11.93 -29.61
CA MET A 13 -55.59 12.72 -28.65
C MET A 13 -55.28 11.87 -27.41
N LEU A 14 -56.22 11.12 -26.90
CA LEU A 14 -56.05 10.22 -25.75
C LEU A 14 -55.02 9.13 -26.03
N ASN A 15 -55.04 8.53 -27.21
CA ASN A 15 -54.07 7.52 -27.63
C ASN A 15 -52.69 8.16 -27.86
N PHE A 16 -52.60 9.36 -28.36
CA PHE A 16 -51.34 10.10 -28.50
C PHE A 16 -50.71 10.39 -27.11
N PHE A 17 -51.51 10.84 -26.17
CA PHE A 17 -51.04 11.01 -24.77
C PHE A 17 -50.57 9.73 -24.11
N ARG A 18 -51.28 8.61 -24.31
CA ARG A 18 -50.86 7.29 -23.82
C ARG A 18 -49.53 6.85 -24.43
N LEU A 19 -49.32 7.11 -25.71
CA LEU A 19 -48.09 6.77 -26.41
C LEU A 19 -46.91 7.60 -25.87
N ILE A 20 -47.09 8.90 -25.60
CA ILE A 20 -46.05 9.75 -24.99
C ILE A 20 -45.67 9.27 -23.58
N ILE A 21 -46.66 8.90 -22.76
CA ILE A 21 -46.43 8.39 -21.41
C ILE A 21 -45.65 7.06 -21.47
N LEU A 22 -45.99 6.16 -22.42
CA LEU A 22 -45.30 4.90 -22.62
C LEU A 22 -43.82 5.10 -23.05
N ILE A 23 -43.59 6.02 -23.98
CA ILE A 23 -42.23 6.40 -24.45
C ILE A 23 -41.42 7.02 -23.32
N SER A 24 -42.02 7.93 -22.53
CA SER A 24 -41.39 8.54 -21.38
C SER A 24 -40.96 7.50 -20.32
N PHE A 25 -41.78 6.48 -20.07
CA PHE A 25 -41.48 5.42 -19.12
C PHE A 25 -40.31 4.50 -19.56
N ILE A 26 -40.19 4.28 -20.89
CA ILE A 26 -39.09 3.48 -21.46
C ILE A 26 -37.77 4.24 -21.42
N LEU A 27 -37.76 5.55 -21.59
CA LEU A 27 -36.57 6.41 -21.60
C LEU A 27 -35.94 6.59 -20.19
N THR A 28 -36.71 6.46 -19.12
CA THR A 28 -36.19 6.66 -17.74
C THR A 28 -35.44 5.47 -17.17
N GLN A 29 -35.54 4.28 -17.76
CA GLN A 29 -34.96 3.07 -17.20
C GLN A 29 -33.45 2.94 -17.37
N ASN A 30 -32.84 3.63 -18.31
CA ASN A 30 -31.41 3.50 -18.61
C ASN A 30 -30.49 4.41 -17.78
N LEU A 31 -31.01 5.43 -17.07
CA LEU A 31 -30.18 6.36 -16.31
C LEU A 31 -29.65 5.76 -15.00
N TYR A 32 -30.43 4.93 -14.31
CA TYR A 32 -30.05 4.42 -12.99
C TYR A 32 -28.96 3.34 -13.04
N ALA A 33 -28.94 2.48 -14.05
CA ALA A 33 -27.96 1.41 -14.14
C ALA A 33 -26.55 1.92 -14.49
N ALA A 34 -26.44 2.98 -15.28
CA ALA A 34 -25.15 3.58 -15.63
C ALA A 34 -24.52 4.33 -14.44
N ASP A 35 -25.34 4.96 -13.60
CA ASP A 35 -24.89 5.68 -12.40
C ASP A 35 -24.43 4.71 -11.31
N PHE A 36 -25.16 3.64 -11.09
CA PHE A 36 -24.79 2.59 -10.12
C PHE A 36 -23.46 1.90 -10.48
N TYR A 37 -23.28 1.50 -11.74
CA TYR A 37 -22.02 0.90 -12.18
C TYR A 37 -20.82 1.86 -12.02
N LYS A 38 -21.03 3.13 -12.35
CA LYS A 38 -20.01 4.16 -12.18
C LYS A 38 -19.68 4.37 -10.71
N ALA A 39 -20.66 4.41 -9.82
CA ALA A 39 -20.45 4.54 -8.39
C ALA A 39 -19.62 3.36 -7.82
N LEU A 40 -19.92 2.12 -8.23
CA LEU A 40 -19.10 0.96 -7.86
C LEU A 40 -17.66 1.06 -8.40
N GLN A 41 -17.50 1.49 -9.63
CA GLN A 41 -16.17 1.68 -10.23
C GLN A 41 -15.38 2.77 -9.52
N ASP A 42 -15.99 3.90 -9.22
CA ASP A 42 -15.37 5.00 -8.51
C ASP A 42 -14.99 4.57 -7.07
N ALA A 43 -15.87 3.86 -6.38
CA ALA A 43 -15.57 3.28 -5.06
C ALA A 43 -14.38 2.32 -5.12
N TYR A 44 -14.33 1.42 -6.10
CA TYR A 44 -13.23 0.47 -6.26
C TYR A 44 -11.88 1.15 -6.59
N LEU A 45 -11.89 2.19 -7.43
CA LEU A 45 -10.67 2.87 -7.86
C LEU A 45 -10.16 3.92 -6.87
N SER A 46 -11.08 4.63 -6.21
CA SER A 46 -10.76 5.82 -5.41
C SER A 46 -10.74 5.58 -3.90
N ASN A 47 -11.19 4.41 -3.42
CA ASN A 47 -11.25 4.14 -1.99
C ASN A 47 -9.84 4.14 -1.36
N PRO A 48 -9.56 4.99 -0.37
CA PRO A 48 -8.23 5.11 0.23
C PRO A 48 -7.83 3.87 1.01
N GLU A 49 -8.77 3.16 1.67
CA GLU A 49 -8.48 1.94 2.41
C GLU A 49 -8.07 0.80 1.46
N LEU A 50 -8.77 0.68 0.33
CA LEU A 50 -8.43 -0.30 -0.70
C LEU A 50 -7.05 -0.01 -1.32
N ASN A 51 -6.75 1.27 -1.55
CA ASN A 51 -5.44 1.69 -2.04
C ASN A 51 -4.33 1.43 -1.01
N ALA A 52 -4.61 1.57 0.28
CA ALA A 52 -3.69 1.20 1.36
C ALA A 52 -3.41 -0.31 1.36
N GLU A 53 -4.44 -1.17 1.23
CA GLU A 53 -4.25 -2.61 1.17
C GLU A 53 -3.47 -3.06 -0.08
N ARG A 54 -3.66 -2.40 -1.21
CA ARG A 54 -2.82 -2.63 -2.41
C ARG A 54 -1.34 -2.34 -2.14
N LYS A 55 -1.04 -1.29 -1.37
CA LYS A 55 0.34 -0.95 -0.95
C LYS A 55 0.90 -1.93 0.08
N ASN A 56 0.07 -2.49 0.96
CA ASN A 56 0.47 -3.51 1.93
C ASN A 56 1.01 -4.79 1.26
N ILE A 57 0.54 -5.14 0.06
CA ILE A 57 1.16 -6.23 -0.73
C ILE A 57 2.62 -5.89 -1.05
N SER A 58 2.89 -4.67 -1.55
CA SER A 58 4.26 -4.26 -1.87
C SER A 58 5.15 -4.27 -0.63
N VAL A 59 4.65 -3.84 0.54
CA VAL A 59 5.39 -3.93 1.81
C VAL A 59 5.74 -5.39 2.12
N SER A 60 4.77 -6.31 2.04
CA SER A 60 5.01 -7.73 2.30
C SER A 60 5.99 -8.38 1.31
N GLU A 61 6.01 -7.90 0.05
CA GLU A 61 6.98 -8.35 -0.95
C GLU A 61 8.39 -7.83 -0.64
N GLU A 62 8.53 -6.62 -0.12
CA GLU A 62 9.82 -6.10 0.36
C GLU A 62 10.29 -6.85 1.62
N ASP A 63 9.41 -7.16 2.56
CA ASP A 63 9.73 -8.00 3.73
C ASP A 63 10.26 -9.38 3.31
N LEU A 64 9.69 -9.95 2.25
CA LEU A 64 10.19 -11.19 1.66
C LEU A 64 11.60 -11.01 1.06
N LYS A 65 11.89 -9.87 0.43
CA LYS A 65 13.24 -9.57 -0.08
C LYS A 65 14.23 -9.39 1.07
N ILE A 66 13.83 -8.74 2.16
CA ILE A 66 14.64 -8.58 3.37
C ILE A 66 14.97 -9.96 3.94
N SER A 67 13.99 -10.86 4.10
CA SER A 67 14.24 -12.22 4.58
C SER A 67 15.17 -13.03 3.67
N LYS A 68 15.13 -12.78 2.36
CA LYS A 68 16.09 -13.38 1.42
C LYS A 68 17.49 -12.80 1.57
N SER A 69 17.61 -11.51 1.88
CA SER A 69 18.90 -10.85 2.03
C SER A 69 19.68 -11.34 3.25
N GLU A 70 19.02 -11.94 4.24
CA GLU A 70 19.70 -12.55 5.40
C GLU A 70 20.64 -13.70 5.02
N PHE A 71 20.45 -14.29 3.83
CA PHE A 71 21.34 -15.32 3.28
C PHE A 71 22.52 -14.73 2.47
N LEU A 72 22.59 -13.42 2.34
CA LEU A 72 23.67 -12.73 1.66
C LEU A 72 24.71 -12.17 2.63
N PRO A 73 25.97 -11.96 2.21
CA PRO A 73 26.96 -11.30 3.05
C PRO A 73 26.56 -9.83 3.30
N SER A 74 26.72 -9.37 4.54
CA SER A 74 26.64 -7.97 4.90
C SER A 74 28.01 -7.29 4.84
N VAL A 75 28.06 -6.05 4.35
CA VAL A 75 29.27 -5.23 4.30
C VAL A 75 29.03 -4.00 5.13
N THR A 76 29.84 -3.82 6.17
CA THR A 76 29.79 -2.64 7.06
C THR A 76 31.09 -1.87 6.95
N ILE A 77 31.01 -0.57 6.72
CA ILE A 77 32.16 0.34 6.72
C ILE A 77 32.01 1.27 7.93
N THR A 78 33.01 1.26 8.80
CA THR A 78 33.03 2.09 9.99
C THR A 78 34.28 2.97 9.99
N GLY A 79 34.10 4.29 10.17
CA GLY A 79 35.18 5.24 10.38
C GLY A 79 35.13 5.78 11.80
N THR A 80 36.25 5.76 12.53
CA THR A 80 36.36 6.30 13.86
C THR A 80 37.55 7.26 13.90
N LYS A 81 37.32 8.49 14.38
CA LYS A 81 38.41 9.44 14.70
C LYS A 81 38.43 9.65 16.21
N SER A 82 39.58 9.45 16.82
CA SER A 82 39.79 9.66 18.25
C SER A 82 40.98 10.61 18.45
N GLU A 83 40.77 11.63 19.24
CA GLU A 83 41.80 12.55 19.69
C GLU A 83 42.04 12.30 21.18
N ALA A 84 43.27 11.99 21.54
CA ALA A 84 43.65 11.71 22.92
C ALA A 84 44.90 12.51 23.30
N THR A 85 44.75 13.36 24.32
CA THR A 85 45.87 14.09 24.93
C THR A 85 46.28 13.36 26.21
N THR A 86 47.49 12.83 26.22
CA THR A 86 48.05 12.15 27.41
C THR A 86 49.11 12.99 28.04
N LYS A 87 48.96 13.33 29.31
CA LYS A 87 49.96 14.03 30.13
C LYS A 87 50.61 13.00 31.04
N LYS A 88 51.89 12.70 30.80
CA LYS A 88 52.69 11.78 31.60
C LYS A 88 53.79 12.55 32.35
N LEU A 89 53.87 12.35 33.66
CA LEU A 89 55.00 12.83 34.47
C LEU A 89 56.20 11.95 34.17
N THR A 90 57.32 12.57 33.78
CA THR A 90 58.53 11.86 33.29
C THR A 90 59.64 11.78 34.32
N ASP A 91 59.56 12.59 35.38
CA ASP A 91 60.55 12.61 36.47
C ASP A 91 59.91 12.30 37.82
N ARG A 92 60.77 11.85 38.76
CA ARG A 92 60.34 11.39 40.08
C ARG A 92 59.81 12.56 40.94
N ASP A 93 60.19 13.79 40.61
CA ASP A 93 59.81 15.01 41.36
C ASP A 93 58.49 15.64 40.77
N GLY A 94 57.98 15.11 39.70
CA GLY A 94 56.72 15.56 39.09
C GLY A 94 56.79 16.92 38.44
N THR A 95 58.00 17.41 38.17
CA THR A 95 58.21 18.76 37.62
C THR A 95 58.19 18.82 36.09
N ASN A 96 58.54 17.72 35.43
CA ASN A 96 58.49 17.61 33.97
C ASN A 96 57.34 16.75 33.51
N ALA A 97 56.48 17.32 32.71
CA ALA A 97 55.36 16.59 32.08
C ALA A 97 55.58 16.54 30.56
N THR A 98 55.51 15.33 30.02
CA THR A 98 55.41 15.15 28.58
C THR A 98 53.95 15.12 28.22
N ILE A 99 53.53 16.03 27.34
CA ILE A 99 52.20 16.03 26.73
C ILE A 99 52.33 15.31 25.39
N THR A 100 51.56 14.28 25.20
CA THR A 100 51.49 13.54 23.92
C THR A 100 50.08 13.64 23.39
N ASP A 101 49.95 14.25 22.26
CA ASP A 101 48.70 14.29 21.52
C ASP A 101 48.73 13.17 20.48
N VAL A 102 47.75 12.32 20.52
CA VAL A 102 47.60 11.19 19.59
C VAL A 102 46.26 11.29 18.91
N ASP A 103 46.32 11.59 17.64
CA ASP A 103 45.15 11.52 16.76
C ASP A 103 45.14 10.15 16.09
N THR A 104 44.11 9.39 16.35
CA THR A 104 43.94 8.08 15.72
C THR A 104 42.72 8.08 14.82
N GLU A 105 42.94 7.77 13.56
CA GLU A 105 41.88 7.53 12.59
C GLU A 105 41.90 6.08 12.20
N THR A 106 40.76 5.41 12.37
CA THR A 106 40.60 4.01 12.03
C THR A 106 39.44 3.85 11.06
N GLN A 107 39.71 3.20 9.93
CA GLN A 107 38.71 2.83 8.94
C GLN A 107 38.66 1.30 8.89
N THR A 108 37.49 0.75 9.12
CA THR A 108 37.27 -0.71 9.15
C THR A 108 36.22 -1.09 8.13
N VAL A 109 36.53 -2.07 7.30
CA VAL A 109 35.58 -2.73 6.42
C VAL A 109 35.36 -4.14 6.96
N THR A 110 34.12 -4.42 7.37
CA THR A 110 33.74 -5.74 7.91
C THR A 110 32.80 -6.40 6.91
N ILE A 111 33.13 -7.62 6.50
CA ILE A 111 32.27 -8.48 5.68
C ILE A 111 31.85 -9.66 6.57
N GLU A 112 30.56 -9.80 6.78
CA GLU A 112 30.01 -10.88 7.62
C GLU A 112 29.06 -11.75 6.79
N GLN A 113 29.30 -13.05 6.76
CA GLN A 113 28.43 -14.05 6.15
C GLN A 113 27.96 -15.05 7.21
N LYS A 114 26.67 -15.10 7.43
CA LYS A 114 26.06 -16.10 8.31
C LYS A 114 25.95 -17.42 7.56
N VAL A 115 26.79 -18.37 7.92
CA VAL A 115 26.86 -19.69 7.24
C VAL A 115 25.77 -20.63 7.77
N PHE A 116 25.47 -20.56 9.07
CA PHE A 116 24.45 -21.39 9.68
C PHE A 116 23.79 -20.67 10.86
N GLN A 117 22.47 -20.63 10.87
CA GLN A 117 21.64 -20.03 11.93
C GLN A 117 20.62 -21.04 12.50
N GLY A 118 20.93 -22.34 12.46
CA GLY A 118 19.92 -23.37 12.66
C GLY A 118 18.90 -23.31 11.49
N LEU A 119 17.65 -23.59 11.77
CA LEU A 119 16.58 -23.50 10.76
C LEU A 119 15.80 -22.16 10.83
N GLY A 120 16.25 -21.22 11.68
CA GLY A 120 15.59 -19.94 11.92
C GLY A 120 15.40 -19.13 10.63
N GLY A 121 16.45 -18.87 9.89
CA GLY A 121 16.37 -18.11 8.64
C GLY A 121 15.45 -18.75 7.60
N LYS A 122 15.41 -20.10 7.52
CA LYS A 122 14.46 -20.79 6.64
C LYS A 122 13.02 -20.60 7.10
N ALA A 123 12.77 -20.67 8.40
CA ALA A 123 11.44 -20.45 8.98
C ALA A 123 10.97 -19.00 8.73
N ASP A 124 11.85 -18.01 8.89
CA ASP A 124 11.54 -16.61 8.63
C ASP A 124 11.27 -16.35 7.13
N LEU A 125 12.00 -16.98 6.24
CA LEU A 125 11.72 -16.93 4.80
C LEU A 125 10.34 -17.51 4.47
N GLU A 126 9.98 -18.68 5.03
CA GLU A 126 8.65 -19.28 4.83
C GLU A 126 7.55 -18.40 5.43
N LYS A 127 7.75 -17.84 6.61
CA LYS A 127 6.83 -16.88 7.24
C LYS A 127 6.59 -15.67 6.34
N SER A 128 7.63 -15.09 5.75
CA SER A 128 7.52 -13.94 4.85
C SER A 128 6.79 -14.28 3.56
N LYS A 129 7.00 -15.49 2.99
CA LYS A 129 6.21 -15.97 1.84
C LYS A 129 4.72 -16.08 2.17
N ILE A 130 4.40 -16.64 3.34
CA ILE A 130 3.01 -16.74 3.82
C ILE A 130 2.44 -15.34 4.07
N GLY A 131 3.26 -14.39 4.56
CA GLY A 131 2.90 -12.98 4.73
C GLY A 131 2.39 -12.32 3.45
N VAL A 132 3.07 -12.55 2.30
CA VAL A 132 2.61 -12.06 0.99
C VAL A 132 1.25 -12.66 0.62
N ASN A 133 1.04 -13.96 0.83
CA ASN A 133 -0.24 -14.59 0.55
C ASN A 133 -1.36 -14.05 1.46
N LEU A 134 -1.05 -13.79 2.72
CA LEU A 134 -1.99 -13.17 3.67
C LEU A 134 -2.36 -11.75 3.24
N ALA A 135 -1.39 -10.94 2.79
CA ALA A 135 -1.67 -9.59 2.27
C ALA A 135 -2.61 -9.63 1.05
N LYS A 136 -2.40 -10.57 0.13
CA LYS A 136 -3.30 -10.78 -1.02
C LYS A 136 -4.72 -11.18 -0.60
N ALA A 137 -4.84 -12.07 0.40
CA ALA A 137 -6.15 -12.47 0.93
C ALA A 137 -6.87 -11.31 1.64
N LYS A 138 -6.13 -10.46 2.36
CA LYS A 138 -6.67 -9.24 2.99
C LYS A 138 -7.16 -8.24 1.95
N LEU A 139 -6.40 -8.05 0.85
CA LEU A 139 -6.84 -7.21 -0.25
C LEU A 139 -8.16 -7.71 -0.84
N LEU A 140 -8.25 -9.01 -1.16
CA LEU A 140 -9.49 -9.60 -1.70
C LEU A 140 -10.69 -9.40 -0.77
N LYS A 141 -10.48 -9.60 0.54
CA LYS A 141 -11.51 -9.32 1.56
C LYS A 141 -11.93 -7.85 1.52
N LYS A 142 -10.98 -6.92 1.50
CA LYS A 142 -11.26 -5.48 1.47
C LYS A 142 -11.98 -5.07 0.17
N GLU A 143 -11.64 -5.65 -0.97
CA GLU A 143 -12.36 -5.44 -2.23
C GLU A 143 -13.83 -5.82 -2.12
N GLN A 144 -14.13 -6.99 -1.53
CA GLN A 144 -15.50 -7.43 -1.30
C GLN A 144 -16.26 -6.51 -0.35
N GLU A 145 -15.63 -6.06 0.75
CA GLU A 145 -16.23 -5.13 1.72
C GLU A 145 -16.56 -3.78 1.08
N VAL A 146 -15.64 -3.21 0.28
CA VAL A 146 -15.84 -1.91 -0.38
C VAL A 146 -16.94 -1.98 -1.43
N ILE A 147 -16.96 -3.05 -2.24
CA ILE A 147 -18.01 -3.25 -3.24
C ILE A 147 -19.37 -3.44 -2.57
N LEU A 148 -19.45 -4.23 -1.50
CA LEU A 148 -20.68 -4.43 -0.76
C LEU A 148 -21.20 -3.13 -0.16
N SER A 149 -20.35 -2.38 0.53
CA SER A 149 -20.72 -1.08 1.13
C SER A 149 -21.18 -0.07 0.08
N ALA A 150 -20.54 -0.05 -1.09
CA ALA A 150 -20.94 0.82 -2.18
C ALA A 150 -22.25 0.39 -2.86
N ALA A 151 -22.61 -0.90 -2.76
CA ALA A 151 -23.88 -1.41 -3.29
C ALA A 151 -25.05 -1.20 -2.31
N GLU A 152 -24.77 -1.08 -1.02
CA GLU A 152 -25.75 -0.84 0.04
C GLU A 152 -26.09 0.64 0.24
N ALA A 153 -25.24 1.56 -0.23
CA ALA A 153 -25.38 3.01 -0.08
C ALA A 153 -26.29 3.62 -1.18
#